data_74b34dffbedc5325292feb854c0389f1
#
_entry.id   74b34dffbedc5325292feb854c0389f1
#
_cell.length_a   1.000
_cell.length_b   1.000
_cell.length_c   1.000
_cell.angle_alpha   90.00
_cell.angle_beta   90.00
_cell.angle_gamma   90.00
#
_symmetry.space_group_name_H-M   'P 1'
#
loop_
_entity.id
_entity.type
_entity.pdbx_description
1 polymer ?
#
loop_
_entity_poly.entity_id
_entity_poly.type
_entity_poly.pdbx_seq_one_letter_code
_entity_poly.pdbx_strand_id
1 'polypeptide(L)'
;MAVFLIAWIWAAVNPVYPHDWLLENYLVFLFVPIILLAGRYFRLSKTSYTLITIFMILHVIGSHYTYAEVPFGFTLQDWLGASRNMYDRLVHYSFGLLIAYPLREVFMRVGDAKGFWSYWWPLDITLAFSAVYEIIEWLAAAIIDPAAGLAFLGSQGDIWDAQKDMLVAGLGALLALVIVFLINMYFQKEFWHELRESFHIKKGDKPLGEEKLKEYLQA
;
A
#
# COMPACT_ATOMS: atom_id res chain seq x y z
N MET A 1 6.72 -14.69 8.57
CA MET A 1 7.80 -13.97 9.31
C MET A 1 9.19 -14.55 9.00
N ALA A 2 9.46 -15.84 9.21
CA ALA A 2 10.81 -16.40 8.95
C ALA A 2 11.28 -16.18 7.50
N VAL A 3 10.43 -16.42 6.50
CA VAL A 3 10.77 -16.21 5.08
C VAL A 3 11.13 -14.75 4.79
N PHE A 4 10.36 -13.80 5.33
CA PHE A 4 10.69 -12.37 5.20
C PHE A 4 12.03 -12.04 5.84
N LEU A 5 12.31 -12.52 7.06
CA LEU A 5 13.59 -12.26 7.73
C LEU A 5 14.77 -12.79 6.93
N ILE A 6 14.65 -13.98 6.33
CA ILE A 6 15.69 -14.54 5.45
C ILE A 6 15.93 -13.62 4.25
N ALA A 7 14.86 -13.18 3.57
CA ALA A 7 14.95 -12.27 2.43
C ALA A 7 15.55 -10.91 2.84
N TRP A 8 15.13 -10.37 3.99
CA TRP A 8 15.65 -9.09 4.49
C TRP A 8 17.13 -9.16 4.88
N ILE A 9 17.56 -10.24 5.57
CA ILE A 9 18.97 -10.46 5.90
C ILE A 9 19.80 -10.57 4.62
N TRP A 10 19.33 -11.33 3.62
CA TRP A 10 19.98 -11.41 2.32
C TRP A 10 20.10 -10.02 1.68
N ALA A 11 19.04 -9.22 1.66
CA ALA A 11 19.05 -7.89 1.09
C ALA A 11 19.99 -6.89 1.84
N ALA A 12 20.26 -7.15 3.12
CA ALA A 12 21.18 -6.36 3.93
C ALA A 12 22.65 -6.72 3.71
N VAL A 13 22.95 -7.88 3.09
CA VAL A 13 24.32 -8.31 2.82
C VAL A 13 24.81 -7.71 1.51
N ASN A 14 25.81 -6.81 1.59
CA ASN A 14 26.41 -6.14 0.44
C ASN A 14 25.40 -5.53 -0.56
N PRO A 15 24.48 -4.66 -0.10
CA PRO A 15 23.58 -3.98 -1.03
C PRO A 15 24.40 -3.15 -2.02
N VAL A 16 23.90 -3.02 -3.24
CA VAL A 16 24.61 -2.33 -4.33
C VAL A 16 24.91 -0.87 -3.95
N TYR A 17 23.92 -0.20 -3.33
CA TYR A 17 24.05 1.15 -2.80
C TYR A 17 23.62 1.16 -1.32
N PRO A 18 24.57 1.08 -0.36
CA PRO A 18 24.21 0.98 1.08
C PRO A 18 23.40 2.16 1.62
N HIS A 19 23.59 3.34 1.07
CA HIS A 19 22.85 4.53 1.46
C HIS A 19 21.38 4.45 1.03
N ASP A 20 21.14 4.08 -0.23
CA ASP A 20 19.78 3.92 -0.77
C ASP A 20 19.07 2.76 -0.06
N TRP A 21 19.79 1.66 0.19
CA TRP A 21 19.29 0.55 0.98
C TRP A 21 18.78 1.00 2.35
N LEU A 22 19.53 1.87 3.04
CA LEU A 22 19.11 2.40 4.35
C LEU A 22 17.85 3.26 4.24
N LEU A 23 17.77 4.14 3.25
CA LEU A 23 16.61 5.01 3.03
C LEU A 23 15.35 4.18 2.78
N GLU A 24 15.42 3.20 1.90
CA GLU A 24 14.31 2.28 1.60
C GLU A 24 13.89 1.46 2.83
N ASN A 25 14.85 1.06 3.66
CA ASN A 25 14.57 0.25 4.85
C ASN A 25 13.97 1.04 6.02
N TYR A 26 13.87 2.36 5.99
CA TYR A 26 13.08 3.09 7.00
C TYR A 26 11.61 2.62 7.01
N LEU A 27 11.05 2.26 5.86
CA LEU A 27 9.71 1.65 5.82
C LEU A 27 9.68 0.31 6.53
N VAL A 28 10.68 -0.55 6.33
CA VAL A 28 10.77 -1.85 7.02
C VAL A 28 10.86 -1.65 8.52
N PHE A 29 11.72 -0.72 8.97
CA PHE A 29 11.89 -0.40 10.40
C PHE A 29 10.66 0.20 11.04
N LEU A 30 9.81 0.86 10.27
CA LEU A 30 8.54 1.40 10.74
C LEU A 30 7.43 0.34 10.76
N PHE A 31 7.18 -0.32 9.62
CA PHE A 31 6.00 -1.17 9.44
C PHE A 31 6.12 -2.53 10.13
N VAL A 32 7.31 -3.14 10.15
CA VAL A 32 7.47 -4.45 10.79
C VAL A 32 7.16 -4.40 12.30
N PRO A 33 7.71 -3.45 13.08
CA PRO A 33 7.32 -3.28 14.48
C PRO A 33 5.82 -2.99 14.66
N ILE A 34 5.22 -2.15 13.81
CA ILE A 34 3.79 -1.85 13.87
C ILE A 34 2.96 -3.13 13.68
N ILE A 35 3.26 -3.94 12.67
CA ILE A 35 2.55 -5.20 12.40
C ILE A 35 2.71 -6.18 13.57
N LEU A 36 3.91 -6.27 14.16
CA LEU A 36 4.17 -7.14 15.31
C LEU A 36 3.44 -6.69 16.56
N LEU A 37 3.44 -5.40 16.84
CA LEU A 37 2.73 -4.82 17.99
C LEU A 37 1.21 -4.93 17.80
N ALA A 38 0.72 -4.54 16.62
CA ALA A 38 -0.70 -4.68 16.29
C ALA A 38 -1.19 -6.12 16.39
N GLY A 39 -0.36 -7.09 16.04
CA GLY A 39 -0.67 -8.52 16.15
C GLY A 39 -0.95 -9.03 17.56
N ARG A 40 -0.60 -8.26 18.61
CA ARG A 40 -0.97 -8.57 20.01
C ARG A 40 -2.44 -8.23 20.32
N TYR A 41 -2.96 -7.19 19.66
CA TYR A 41 -4.32 -6.68 19.88
C TYR A 41 -5.27 -7.13 18.77
N PHE A 42 -4.74 -7.21 17.55
CA PHE A 42 -5.51 -7.47 16.35
C PHE A 42 -4.72 -8.38 15.38
N ARG A 43 -5.06 -9.67 15.36
CA ARG A 43 -4.43 -10.63 14.44
C ARG A 43 -5.12 -10.60 13.09
N LEU A 44 -4.36 -10.32 12.05
CA LEU A 44 -4.80 -10.45 10.67
C LEU A 44 -4.97 -11.93 10.27
N SER A 45 -5.71 -12.17 9.19
CA SER A 45 -5.84 -13.48 8.58
C SER A 45 -4.49 -13.99 8.05
N LYS A 46 -4.38 -15.31 7.89
CA LYS A 46 -3.18 -15.92 7.25
C LYS A 46 -2.99 -15.37 5.83
N THR A 47 -4.06 -15.14 5.09
CA THR A 47 -4.04 -14.55 3.76
C THR A 47 -3.40 -13.16 3.80
N SER A 48 -3.85 -12.27 4.69
CA SER A 48 -3.28 -10.93 4.83
C SER A 48 -1.79 -10.95 5.17
N TYR A 49 -1.38 -11.78 6.13
CA TYR A 49 0.05 -11.92 6.45
C TYR A 49 0.86 -12.46 5.28
N THR A 50 0.30 -13.37 4.47
CA THR A 50 0.99 -13.89 3.27
C THR A 50 1.16 -12.81 2.23
N LEU A 51 0.10 -12.05 1.93
CA LEU A 51 0.13 -10.96 0.95
C LEU A 51 1.12 -9.86 1.36
N ILE A 52 1.07 -9.44 2.63
CA ILE A 52 2.04 -8.49 3.19
C ILE A 52 3.47 -9.02 3.07
N THR A 53 3.69 -10.31 3.38
CA THR A 53 5.03 -10.92 3.29
C THR A 53 5.55 -10.91 1.86
N ILE A 54 4.71 -11.24 0.87
CA ILE A 54 5.09 -11.21 -0.56
C ILE A 54 5.47 -9.78 -0.97
N PHE A 55 4.63 -8.80 -0.63
CA PHE A 55 4.94 -7.39 -0.92
C PHE A 55 6.26 -6.95 -0.30
N MET A 56 6.47 -7.23 0.98
CA MET A 56 7.70 -6.86 1.69
C MET A 56 8.96 -7.53 1.10
N ILE A 57 8.84 -8.75 0.54
CA ILE A 57 9.94 -9.40 -0.17
C ILE A 57 10.27 -8.65 -1.47
N LEU A 58 9.25 -8.25 -2.25
CA LEU A 58 9.47 -7.43 -3.45
C LEU A 58 10.15 -6.11 -3.09
N HIS A 59 9.69 -5.44 -2.04
CA HIS A 59 10.28 -4.20 -1.57
C HIS A 59 11.78 -4.36 -1.19
N VAL A 60 12.15 -5.37 -0.40
CA VAL A 60 13.55 -5.55 0.01
C VAL A 60 14.47 -6.02 -1.12
N ILE A 61 13.94 -6.68 -2.15
CA ILE A 61 14.68 -6.92 -3.39
C ILE A 61 14.97 -5.58 -4.09
N GLY A 62 13.98 -4.69 -4.21
CA GLY A 62 14.15 -3.34 -4.73
C GLY A 62 15.24 -2.57 -3.97
N SER A 63 15.18 -2.58 -2.64
CA SER A 63 16.14 -1.88 -1.81
C SER A 63 17.59 -2.41 -1.94
N HIS A 64 17.77 -3.73 -2.19
CA HIS A 64 19.10 -4.32 -2.37
C HIS A 64 19.81 -3.82 -3.63
N TYR A 65 19.08 -3.70 -4.75
CA TYR A 65 19.65 -3.31 -6.05
C TYR A 65 19.53 -1.82 -6.36
N THR A 66 18.83 -1.02 -5.54
CA THR A 66 18.08 0.17 -5.92
C THR A 66 17.05 -0.15 -7.03
N TYR A 67 15.82 0.36 -6.92
CA TYR A 67 14.69 -0.08 -7.77
C TYR A 67 15.00 0.00 -9.28
N ALA A 68 15.76 1.03 -9.68
CA ALA A 68 16.15 1.27 -11.06
C ALA A 68 17.14 0.22 -11.64
N GLU A 69 17.76 -0.60 -10.82
CA GLU A 69 18.82 -1.53 -11.25
C GLU A 69 18.47 -3.01 -10.97
N VAL A 70 17.25 -3.31 -10.56
CA VAL A 70 16.83 -4.70 -10.34
C VAL A 70 16.87 -5.48 -11.67
N PRO A 71 17.60 -6.62 -11.75
CA PRO A 71 17.76 -7.36 -13.00
C PRO A 71 16.44 -7.79 -13.66
N PHE A 72 15.47 -8.21 -12.87
CA PHE A 72 14.14 -8.58 -13.38
C PHE A 72 13.38 -7.40 -13.98
N GLY A 73 13.62 -6.19 -13.48
CA GLY A 73 13.01 -4.98 -14.03
C GLY A 73 13.46 -4.68 -15.46
N PHE A 74 14.70 -5.01 -15.85
CA PHE A 74 15.17 -4.93 -17.23
C PHE A 74 14.50 -5.99 -18.12
N THR A 75 14.25 -7.18 -17.61
CA THR A 75 13.46 -8.19 -18.33
C THR A 75 12.05 -7.69 -18.61
N LEU A 76 11.41 -7.04 -17.63
CA LEU A 76 10.09 -6.42 -17.81
C LEU A 76 10.14 -5.25 -18.80
N GLN A 77 11.19 -4.45 -18.75
CA GLN A 77 11.44 -3.37 -19.72
C GLN A 77 11.42 -3.89 -21.14
N ASP A 78 12.17 -4.97 -21.42
CA ASP A 78 12.27 -5.58 -22.74
C ASP A 78 10.91 -6.15 -23.20
N TRP A 79 10.20 -6.87 -22.31
CA TRP A 79 8.89 -7.44 -22.65
C TRP A 79 7.82 -6.41 -22.94
N LEU A 80 7.87 -5.26 -22.27
CA LEU A 80 6.89 -4.19 -22.40
C LEU A 80 7.31 -3.14 -23.46
N GLY A 81 8.53 -3.23 -24.00
CA GLY A 81 9.09 -2.21 -24.89
C GLY A 81 9.23 -0.84 -24.21
N ALA A 82 9.48 -0.85 -22.89
CA ALA A 82 9.62 0.37 -22.10
C ALA A 82 11.02 0.99 -22.24
N SER A 83 11.13 2.28 -21.95
CA SER A 83 12.41 3.01 -22.01
C SER A 83 13.20 2.99 -20.71
N ARG A 84 12.66 2.35 -19.65
CA ARG A 84 13.24 2.34 -18.29
C ARG A 84 13.06 0.97 -17.62
N ASN A 85 13.88 0.71 -16.59
CA ASN A 85 13.66 -0.44 -15.71
C ASN A 85 12.26 -0.35 -15.07
N MET A 86 11.48 -1.44 -15.15
CA MET A 86 10.07 -1.48 -14.77
C MET A 86 9.83 -2.06 -13.37
N TYR A 87 10.89 -2.28 -12.58
CA TYR A 87 10.72 -2.92 -11.27
C TYR A 87 9.94 -2.05 -10.30
N ASP A 88 10.22 -0.78 -10.28
CA ASP A 88 9.52 0.22 -9.49
C ASP A 88 8.01 0.20 -9.75
N ARG A 89 7.59 0.33 -10.99
CA ARG A 89 6.19 0.17 -11.42
C ARG A 89 5.56 -1.14 -10.95
N LEU A 90 6.33 -2.24 -11.02
CA LEU A 90 5.88 -3.55 -10.54
C LEU A 90 5.63 -3.53 -9.04
N VAL A 91 6.52 -2.91 -8.25
CA VAL A 91 6.36 -2.85 -6.79
C VAL A 91 5.18 -1.97 -6.40
N HIS A 92 4.98 -0.80 -7.03
CA HIS A 92 3.82 0.04 -6.80
C HIS A 92 2.51 -0.66 -7.18
N TYR A 93 2.45 -1.33 -8.33
CA TYR A 93 1.31 -2.16 -8.71
C TYR A 93 1.05 -3.28 -7.68
N SER A 94 2.13 -3.96 -7.25
CA SER A 94 2.06 -5.04 -6.25
C SER A 94 1.64 -4.54 -4.88
N PHE A 95 2.03 -3.32 -4.50
CA PHE A 95 1.54 -2.66 -3.29
C PHE A 95 0.01 -2.60 -3.32
N GLY A 96 -0.57 -2.03 -4.36
CA GLY A 96 -2.02 -1.98 -4.49
C GLY A 96 -2.66 -3.37 -4.48
N LEU A 97 -2.16 -4.26 -5.31
CA LEU A 97 -2.73 -5.61 -5.49
C LEU A 97 -2.69 -6.46 -4.22
N LEU A 98 -1.60 -6.39 -3.46
CA LEU A 98 -1.37 -7.26 -2.31
C LEU A 98 -1.82 -6.63 -0.99
N ILE A 99 -1.81 -5.29 -0.86
CA ILE A 99 -2.09 -4.62 0.41
C ILE A 99 -3.56 -4.18 0.52
N ALA A 100 -4.30 -4.01 -0.57
CA ALA A 100 -5.71 -3.64 -0.51
C ALA A 100 -6.57 -4.65 0.28
N TYR A 101 -6.30 -5.96 0.18
CA TYR A 101 -7.02 -6.97 0.96
C TYR A 101 -6.72 -6.91 2.46
N PRO A 102 -5.46 -6.87 2.94
CA PRO A 102 -5.15 -6.59 4.34
C PRO A 102 -5.78 -5.32 4.88
N LEU A 103 -5.77 -4.22 4.12
CA LEU A 103 -6.44 -2.98 4.50
C LEU A 103 -7.95 -3.18 4.63
N ARG A 104 -8.57 -3.88 3.69
CA ARG A 104 -9.98 -4.24 3.78
C ARG A 104 -10.29 -5.01 5.07
N GLU A 105 -9.46 -6.00 5.42
CA GLU A 105 -9.61 -6.74 6.67
C GLU A 105 -9.56 -5.84 7.90
N VAL A 106 -8.63 -4.88 7.92
CA VAL A 106 -8.54 -3.88 9.01
C VAL A 106 -9.80 -3.03 9.07
N PHE A 107 -10.24 -2.46 7.95
CA PHE A 107 -11.45 -1.60 7.94
C PHE A 107 -12.71 -2.34 8.34
N MET A 108 -12.87 -3.59 7.93
CA MET A 108 -14.02 -4.40 8.32
C MET A 108 -14.03 -4.75 9.80
N ARG A 109 -12.87 -5.06 10.39
CA ARG A 109 -12.78 -5.59 11.75
C ARG A 109 -12.53 -4.54 12.82
N VAL A 110 -11.89 -3.43 12.46
CA VAL A 110 -11.57 -2.33 13.39
C VAL A 110 -12.49 -1.15 13.15
N GLY A 111 -12.76 -0.81 11.90
CA GLY A 111 -13.60 0.32 11.50
C GLY A 111 -15.08 -0.03 11.26
N ASP A 112 -15.49 -1.29 11.47
CA ASP A 112 -16.85 -1.81 11.22
C ASP A 112 -17.37 -1.47 9.80
N ALA A 113 -16.47 -1.37 8.81
CA ALA A 113 -16.83 -1.08 7.43
C ALA A 113 -17.58 -2.24 6.81
N LYS A 114 -18.77 -1.98 6.26
CA LYS A 114 -19.67 -2.96 5.65
C LYS A 114 -20.04 -2.55 4.23
N GLY A 115 -20.54 -3.53 3.45
CA GLY A 115 -21.02 -3.33 2.10
C GLY A 115 -20.04 -2.54 1.24
N PHE A 116 -20.49 -1.47 0.56
CA PHE A 116 -19.69 -0.64 -0.33
C PHE A 116 -18.43 -0.07 0.34
N TRP A 117 -18.55 0.44 1.59
CA TRP A 117 -17.45 1.09 2.28
C TRP A 117 -16.28 0.15 2.61
N SER A 118 -16.56 -1.16 2.72
CA SER A 118 -15.50 -2.17 2.90
C SER A 118 -14.59 -2.34 1.67
N TYR A 119 -15.00 -1.83 0.49
CA TYR A 119 -14.20 -1.82 -0.73
C TYR A 119 -13.64 -0.42 -1.02
N TRP A 120 -14.43 0.63 -0.78
CA TRP A 120 -14.05 2.00 -1.10
C TRP A 120 -12.88 2.50 -0.24
N TRP A 121 -12.97 2.40 1.07
CA TRP A 121 -11.92 2.88 1.97
C TRP A 121 -10.55 2.21 1.76
N PRO A 122 -10.42 0.90 1.56
CA PRO A 122 -9.13 0.31 1.21
C PRO A 122 -8.52 0.88 -0.07
N LEU A 123 -9.34 1.22 -1.08
CA LEU A 123 -8.87 1.85 -2.31
C LEU A 123 -8.32 3.26 -2.03
N ASP A 124 -9.08 4.09 -1.32
CA ASP A 124 -8.68 5.45 -0.96
C ASP A 124 -7.38 5.46 -0.14
N ILE A 125 -7.30 4.59 0.86
CA ILE A 125 -6.10 4.50 1.71
C ILE A 125 -4.89 3.97 0.94
N THR A 126 -5.08 3.04 0.02
CA THR A 126 -3.98 2.60 -0.85
C THR A 126 -3.43 3.75 -1.69
N LEU A 127 -4.31 4.54 -2.31
CA LEU A 127 -3.92 5.73 -3.06
C LEU A 127 -3.25 6.78 -2.16
N ALA A 128 -3.79 7.00 -0.96
CA ALA A 128 -3.20 7.94 -0.01
C ALA A 128 -1.80 7.51 0.44
N PHE A 129 -1.58 6.23 0.75
CA PHE A 129 -0.25 5.73 1.10
C PHE A 129 0.72 5.81 -0.08
N SER A 130 0.29 5.50 -1.30
CA SER A 130 1.13 5.67 -2.49
C SER A 130 1.52 7.14 -2.66
N ALA A 131 0.58 8.08 -2.54
CA ALA A 131 0.87 9.51 -2.64
C ALA A 131 1.80 10.01 -1.52
N VAL A 132 1.61 9.54 -0.29
CA VAL A 132 2.51 9.89 0.84
C VAL A 132 3.91 9.34 0.61
N TYR A 133 4.04 8.15 0.03
CA TYR A 133 5.34 7.57 -0.29
C TYR A 133 6.08 8.42 -1.31
N GLU A 134 5.45 8.83 -2.41
CA GLU A 134 6.02 9.73 -3.41
C GLU A 134 6.45 11.09 -2.83
N ILE A 135 5.66 11.61 -1.87
CA ILE A 135 6.03 12.85 -1.15
C ILE A 135 7.27 12.63 -0.29
N ILE A 136 7.39 11.46 0.36
CA ILE A 136 8.57 11.12 1.17
C ILE A 136 9.81 11.01 0.29
N GLU A 137 9.71 10.35 -0.87
CA GLU A 137 10.80 10.25 -1.85
C GLU A 137 11.24 11.64 -2.34
N TRP A 138 10.28 12.47 -2.72
CA TRP A 138 10.56 13.85 -3.12
C TRP A 138 11.24 14.65 -2.00
N LEU A 139 10.76 14.57 -0.76
CA LEU A 139 11.37 15.26 0.38
C LEU A 139 12.78 14.74 0.67
N ALA A 140 12.99 13.43 0.62
CA ALA A 140 14.30 12.83 0.78
C ALA A 140 15.27 13.34 -0.30
N ALA A 141 14.85 13.36 -1.56
CA ALA A 141 15.63 13.90 -2.67
C ALA A 141 15.91 15.41 -2.53
N ALA A 142 14.98 16.19 -1.99
CA ALA A 142 15.14 17.63 -1.79
C ALA A 142 16.09 17.99 -0.63
N ILE A 143 16.21 17.12 0.38
CA ILE A 143 17.02 17.35 1.60
C ILE A 143 18.43 16.78 1.46
N ILE A 144 18.58 15.65 0.76
CA ILE A 144 19.86 14.98 0.51
C ILE A 144 20.59 15.70 -0.65
N ASP A 145 21.87 15.39 -0.86
CA ASP A 145 22.62 15.89 -2.02
C ASP A 145 21.81 15.72 -3.31
N PRO A 146 21.65 16.77 -4.15
CA PRO A 146 20.81 16.72 -5.36
C PRO A 146 21.15 15.56 -6.31
N ALA A 147 22.42 15.16 -6.42
CA ALA A 147 22.81 14.05 -7.27
C ALA A 147 22.35 12.70 -6.68
N ALA A 148 22.54 12.48 -5.38
CA ALA A 148 22.08 11.30 -4.67
C ALA A 148 20.55 11.27 -4.59
N GLY A 149 19.91 12.43 -4.40
CA GLY A 149 18.46 12.57 -4.38
C GLY A 149 17.80 12.17 -5.70
N LEU A 150 18.34 12.60 -6.83
CA LEU A 150 17.84 12.21 -8.15
C LEU A 150 17.99 10.71 -8.42
N ALA A 151 19.07 10.09 -7.91
CA ALA A 151 19.25 8.64 -8.00
C ALA A 151 18.22 7.89 -7.14
N PHE A 152 17.96 8.38 -5.93
CA PHE A 152 16.99 7.81 -5.01
C PHE A 152 15.54 7.90 -5.54
N LEU A 153 15.16 9.03 -6.17
CA LEU A 153 13.84 9.17 -6.82
C LEU A 153 13.57 8.09 -7.88
N GLY A 154 14.61 7.43 -8.40
CA GLY A 154 14.45 6.35 -9.36
C GLY A 154 13.71 6.71 -10.65
N SER A 155 13.46 7.99 -10.90
CA SER A 155 12.60 8.48 -12.00
C SER A 155 13.11 8.13 -13.39
N GLN A 156 14.42 7.84 -13.55
CA GLN A 156 15.06 7.45 -14.80
C GLN A 156 14.68 8.38 -15.98
N GLY A 157 14.45 9.67 -15.69
CA GLY A 157 14.08 10.69 -16.66
C GLY A 157 12.57 10.82 -16.96
N ASP A 158 11.72 10.05 -16.29
CA ASP A 158 10.26 10.19 -16.42
C ASP A 158 9.75 11.28 -15.47
N ILE A 159 9.36 12.42 -16.02
CA ILE A 159 8.84 13.57 -15.22
C ILE A 159 7.47 13.28 -14.55
N TRP A 160 6.77 12.23 -14.98
CA TRP A 160 5.48 11.81 -14.46
C TRP A 160 5.59 10.53 -13.62
N ASP A 161 6.76 10.26 -13.09
CA ASP A 161 7.06 9.03 -12.35
C ASP A 161 6.09 8.83 -11.19
N ALA A 162 6.09 9.73 -10.24
CA ALA A 162 5.23 9.71 -9.06
C ALA A 162 3.74 9.51 -9.41
N GLN A 163 3.24 10.22 -10.44
CA GLN A 163 1.83 10.11 -10.83
C GLN A 163 1.51 8.74 -11.44
N LYS A 164 2.45 8.17 -12.20
CA LYS A 164 2.27 6.84 -12.79
C LYS A 164 2.36 5.75 -11.73
N ASP A 165 3.20 5.91 -10.70
CA ASP A 165 3.32 4.99 -9.57
C ASP A 165 2.06 4.99 -8.72
N MET A 166 1.53 6.16 -8.39
CA MET A 166 0.21 6.29 -7.76
C MET A 166 -0.89 5.64 -8.59
N LEU A 167 -0.89 5.84 -9.92
CA LEU A 167 -1.89 5.25 -10.81
C LEU A 167 -1.81 3.72 -10.80
N VAL A 168 -0.64 3.13 -10.96
CA VAL A 168 -0.51 1.67 -11.01
C VAL A 168 -0.78 1.03 -9.65
N ALA A 169 -0.46 1.70 -8.54
CA ALA A 169 -0.87 1.28 -7.20
C ALA A 169 -2.41 1.25 -7.07
N GLY A 170 -3.08 2.30 -7.54
CA GLY A 170 -4.54 2.36 -7.58
C GLY A 170 -5.17 1.27 -8.45
N LEU A 171 -4.59 0.99 -9.63
CA LEU A 171 -5.04 -0.09 -10.51
C LEU A 171 -4.86 -1.47 -9.88
N GLY A 172 -3.74 -1.71 -9.19
CA GLY A 172 -3.50 -2.93 -8.45
C GLY A 172 -4.54 -3.13 -7.34
N ALA A 173 -4.82 -2.08 -6.56
CA ALA A 173 -5.83 -2.11 -5.51
C ALA A 173 -7.24 -2.36 -6.07
N LEU A 174 -7.59 -1.67 -7.15
CA LEU A 174 -8.87 -1.86 -7.83
C LEU A 174 -9.05 -3.30 -8.29
N LEU A 175 -8.03 -3.88 -8.92
CA LEU A 175 -8.08 -5.28 -9.35
C LEU A 175 -8.28 -6.24 -8.17
N ALA A 176 -7.50 -6.07 -7.08
CA ALA A 176 -7.65 -6.88 -5.87
C ALA A 176 -9.05 -6.80 -5.30
N LEU A 177 -9.61 -5.59 -5.18
CA LEU A 177 -10.93 -5.35 -4.61
C LEU A 177 -12.05 -5.85 -5.53
N VAL A 178 -11.89 -5.76 -6.85
CA VAL A 178 -12.82 -6.37 -7.82
C VAL A 178 -12.82 -7.89 -7.68
N ILE A 179 -11.66 -8.52 -7.55
CA ILE A 179 -11.58 -9.98 -7.33
C ILE A 179 -12.31 -10.36 -6.03
N VAL A 180 -12.05 -9.65 -4.94
CA VAL A 180 -12.74 -9.90 -3.65
C VAL A 180 -14.24 -9.65 -3.74
N PHE A 181 -14.66 -8.59 -4.46
CA PHE A 181 -16.06 -8.28 -4.72
C PHE A 181 -16.76 -9.44 -5.45
N LEU A 182 -16.14 -9.94 -6.52
CA LEU A 182 -16.72 -11.04 -7.31
C LEU A 182 -16.79 -12.34 -6.48
N ILE A 183 -15.78 -12.63 -5.67
CA ILE A 183 -15.79 -13.78 -4.75
C ILE A 183 -16.94 -13.64 -3.74
N ASN A 184 -17.08 -12.48 -3.10
CA ASN A 184 -18.14 -12.25 -2.12
C ASN A 184 -19.52 -12.26 -2.77
N MET A 185 -19.68 -11.68 -3.94
CA MET A 185 -20.93 -11.71 -4.71
C MET A 185 -21.38 -13.16 -5.02
N TYR A 186 -20.42 -14.05 -5.28
CA TYR A 186 -20.73 -15.46 -5.57
C TYR A 186 -21.04 -16.29 -4.32
N PHE A 187 -20.31 -16.07 -3.23
CA PHE A 187 -20.39 -16.93 -2.04
C PHE A 187 -21.26 -16.38 -0.91
N GLN A 188 -21.47 -15.07 -0.83
CA GLN A 188 -22.20 -14.43 0.26
C GLN A 188 -23.68 -14.24 -0.10
N LYS A 189 -24.59 -14.95 0.60
CA LYS A 189 -26.02 -14.93 0.30
C LYS A 189 -26.68 -13.55 0.43
N GLU A 190 -26.22 -12.74 1.38
CA GLU A 190 -26.79 -11.42 1.67
C GLU A 190 -26.00 -10.26 1.06
N PHE A 191 -25.09 -10.55 0.13
CA PHE A 191 -24.18 -9.59 -0.47
C PHE A 191 -24.90 -8.30 -0.97
N TRP A 192 -25.95 -8.48 -1.77
CA TRP A 192 -26.67 -7.34 -2.34
C TRP A 192 -27.47 -6.55 -1.30
N HIS A 193 -27.93 -7.21 -0.24
CA HIS A 193 -28.59 -6.56 0.88
C HIS A 193 -27.61 -5.68 1.63
N GLU A 194 -26.46 -6.22 2.05
CA GLU A 194 -25.41 -5.45 2.74
C GLU A 194 -24.91 -4.27 1.92
N LEU A 195 -24.75 -4.47 0.58
CA LEU A 195 -24.31 -3.42 -0.31
C LEU A 195 -25.31 -2.26 -0.36
N ARG A 196 -26.61 -2.54 -0.40
CA ARG A 196 -27.65 -1.50 -0.38
C ARG A 196 -27.74 -0.81 0.98
N GLU A 197 -27.73 -1.59 2.06
CA GLU A 197 -27.82 -1.06 3.43
C GLU A 197 -26.64 -0.12 3.77
N SER A 198 -25.48 -0.31 3.14
CA SER A 198 -24.33 0.57 3.36
C SER A 198 -24.51 2.02 2.91
N PHE A 199 -25.57 2.32 2.13
CA PHE A 199 -25.92 3.67 1.71
C PHE A 199 -27.12 4.25 2.48
N HIS A 200 -27.71 3.47 3.41
CA HIS A 200 -28.86 3.93 4.18
C HIS A 200 -28.41 4.58 5.49
N ILE A 201 -28.88 5.81 5.71
CA ILE A 201 -28.75 6.49 7.00
C ILE A 201 -29.84 5.94 7.92
N LYS A 202 -29.46 5.53 9.14
CA LYS A 202 -30.44 5.03 10.13
C LYS A 202 -31.48 6.12 10.44
N LYS A 203 -32.75 5.73 10.47
CA LYS A 203 -33.80 6.66 10.86
C LYS A 203 -33.52 7.20 12.27
N GLY A 204 -33.42 8.53 12.38
CA GLY A 204 -33.11 9.23 13.63
C GLY A 204 -31.64 9.61 13.83
N ASP A 205 -30.74 9.20 12.92
CA ASP A 205 -29.39 9.75 12.91
C ASP A 205 -29.44 11.23 12.55
N LYS A 206 -28.83 12.02 13.41
CA LYS A 206 -28.75 13.47 13.25
C LYS A 206 -27.44 13.86 12.56
N PRO A 207 -27.40 14.98 11.81
CA PRO A 207 -26.17 15.51 11.22
C PRO A 207 -25.08 15.70 12.28
N LEU A 208 -23.82 15.39 11.92
CA LEU A 208 -22.69 15.48 12.81
C LEU A 208 -22.51 16.91 13.39
N GLY A 209 -22.45 16.98 14.70
CA GLY A 209 -21.79 18.07 15.41
C GLY A 209 -22.65 19.23 15.85
N GLU A 210 -23.60 19.71 15.06
CA GLU A 210 -24.31 20.96 15.40
C GLU A 210 -25.21 20.87 16.62
N GLU A 211 -25.91 19.77 16.82
CA GLU A 211 -26.80 19.63 17.97
C GLU A 211 -26.05 19.38 19.27
N LYS A 212 -25.02 18.53 19.23
CA LYS A 212 -24.15 18.34 20.41
C LYS A 212 -23.45 19.63 20.83
N LEU A 213 -22.97 20.41 19.85
CA LEU A 213 -22.36 21.69 20.15
C LEU A 213 -23.36 22.68 20.78
N LYS A 214 -24.61 22.72 20.28
CA LYS A 214 -25.69 23.50 20.89
C LYS A 214 -26.02 23.08 22.32
N GLU A 215 -26.06 21.78 22.59
CA GLU A 215 -26.25 21.24 23.94
C GLU A 215 -25.13 21.65 24.89
N TYR A 216 -23.87 21.59 24.45
CA TYR A 216 -22.71 22.04 25.22
C TYR A 216 -22.65 23.56 25.44
N LEU A 217 -23.12 24.37 24.50
CA LEU A 217 -23.16 25.82 24.62
C LEU A 217 -24.33 26.35 25.43
N GLN A 218 -25.33 25.50 25.71
CA GLN A 218 -26.52 25.83 26.51
C GLN A 218 -26.46 25.30 27.95
N ALA A 219 -25.43 24.47 28.28
CA ALA A 219 -25.16 23.94 29.61
C ALA A 219 -24.16 24.80 30.38
#